data_b889f6c99e7c9833b0b568be6cb02982
#
_entry.id   b889f6c99e7c9833b0b568be6cb02982
#
_cell.length_a   1.000
_cell.length_b   1.000
_cell.length_c   1.000
_cell.angle_alpha   90.00
_cell.angle_beta   90.00
_cell.angle_gamma   90.00
#
_symmetry.space_group_name_H-M   'P 1'
#
loop_
_entity.id
_entity.type
_entity.pdbx_description
1 polymer ?
#
loop_
_entity_poly.entity_id
_entity_poly.type
_entity_poly.pdbx_seq_one_letter_code
_entity_poly.pdbx_strand_id
1 'polypeptide(L)'
;MEKISTLIEIAEYLGLDNITAELNSIELRSKQENASLMLPLVGEFSSGKTTLINSLTDSKKLETATKPTTATIYEVHFGSDICSATVVNENGELINVPDIALLKNEDLADAKTVTVFDTSTKVPSTTVLVDTPGLSSPDPKHKQTLVNFLPLADAIILVIDINQQVTRSLTDFIETMKLSQRRIYLVLTKSDTKSKDDIEAAKVYISKNCQVPVQQVAVVSAATNSLEELYALFDNIQKDKKEILKRVDGQRVKNIVNTLTEQVEDLMNASATDKDLDEAIRRCQYELDKIKRNIDRLVESTSEEIEEYERTVTRRFEDTISSKLSTLVTGKSNNFDAEAVSAINTTATLLVNEYKNGIQSLLREKARTVRGTDNEIPLNSLEELDMADVQVQGLSYNLDLNTMGHE
;
A
#
# COMPACT_ATOMS: atom_id res chain seq x y z
N MET A 1 -15.61 -20.04 22.12
CA MET A 1 -16.79 -19.17 21.90
C MET A 1 -17.09 -18.33 23.14
N GLU A 2 -17.27 -18.88 24.34
CA GLU A 2 -17.48 -18.07 25.57
C GLU A 2 -16.45 -16.95 25.80
N LYS A 3 -15.19 -17.16 25.39
CA LYS A 3 -14.14 -16.15 25.59
C LYS A 3 -14.26 -14.92 24.67
N ILE A 4 -14.80 -15.05 23.46
CA ILE A 4 -14.95 -13.91 22.54
C ILE A 4 -16.14 -13.04 22.97
N SER A 5 -17.26 -13.65 23.39
CA SER A 5 -18.40 -12.89 23.91
C SER A 5 -18.05 -12.06 25.14
N THR A 6 -17.24 -12.59 26.05
CA THR A 6 -16.74 -11.82 27.20
C THR A 6 -15.86 -10.64 26.78
N LEU A 7 -15.02 -10.81 25.75
CA LEU A 7 -14.20 -9.71 25.23
C LEU A 7 -15.05 -8.64 24.55
N ILE A 8 -16.15 -9.02 23.88
CA ILE A 8 -17.13 -8.10 23.30
C ILE A 8 -17.77 -7.27 24.41
N GLU A 9 -18.26 -7.92 25.48
CA GLU A 9 -18.87 -7.21 26.62
C GLU A 9 -17.90 -6.21 27.27
N ILE A 10 -16.62 -6.59 27.41
CA ILE A 10 -15.59 -5.69 27.96
C ILE A 10 -15.35 -4.50 27.00
N ALA A 11 -15.23 -4.74 25.70
CA ALA A 11 -15.01 -3.70 24.70
C ALA A 11 -16.19 -2.72 24.64
N GLU A 12 -17.42 -3.23 24.70
CA GLU A 12 -18.65 -2.42 24.77
C GLU A 12 -18.68 -1.57 26.05
N TYR A 13 -18.35 -2.16 27.21
CA TYR A 13 -18.30 -1.45 28.47
C TYR A 13 -17.27 -0.30 28.47
N LEU A 14 -16.15 -0.51 27.77
CA LEU A 14 -15.10 0.50 27.59
C LEU A 14 -15.39 1.51 26.49
N GLY A 15 -16.50 1.36 25.72
CA GLY A 15 -16.86 2.22 24.60
C GLY A 15 -15.93 2.10 23.39
N LEU A 16 -15.33 0.94 23.18
CA LEU A 16 -14.34 0.68 22.12
C LEU A 16 -15.01 0.08 20.89
N ASP A 17 -15.83 0.88 20.19
CA ASP A 17 -16.67 0.44 19.06
C ASP A 17 -15.89 -0.29 17.97
N ASN A 18 -14.69 0.17 17.62
CA ASN A 18 -13.84 -0.46 16.60
C ASN A 18 -13.43 -1.88 17.02
N ILE A 19 -13.07 -2.08 18.29
CA ILE A 19 -12.68 -3.40 18.82
C ILE A 19 -13.89 -4.31 18.89
N THR A 20 -15.04 -3.78 19.31
CA THR A 20 -16.32 -4.49 19.32
C THR A 20 -16.69 -4.97 17.91
N ALA A 21 -16.59 -4.11 16.90
CA ALA A 21 -16.86 -4.47 15.51
C ALA A 21 -15.89 -5.56 15.00
N GLU A 22 -14.61 -5.46 15.32
CA GLU A 22 -13.61 -6.46 14.93
C GLU A 22 -13.87 -7.82 15.61
N LEU A 23 -14.15 -7.86 16.91
CA LEU A 23 -14.50 -9.09 17.63
C LEU A 23 -15.76 -9.75 17.08
N ASN A 24 -16.80 -8.96 16.80
CA ASN A 24 -18.03 -9.45 16.16
C ASN A 24 -17.74 -10.06 14.78
N SER A 25 -16.88 -9.46 13.98
CA SER A 25 -16.49 -9.99 12.66
C SER A 25 -15.75 -11.32 12.78
N ILE A 26 -14.83 -11.44 13.75
CA ILE A 26 -14.11 -12.69 14.05
C ILE A 26 -15.08 -13.77 14.51
N GLU A 27 -16.02 -13.44 15.38
CA GLU A 27 -17.03 -14.39 15.88
C GLU A 27 -17.94 -14.89 14.75
N LEU A 28 -18.48 -13.99 13.92
CA LEU A 28 -19.28 -14.32 12.75
C LEU A 28 -18.51 -15.24 11.79
N ARG A 29 -17.28 -14.89 11.49
CA ARG A 29 -16.41 -15.66 10.60
C ARG A 29 -16.11 -17.05 11.15
N SER A 30 -15.92 -17.20 12.46
CA SER A 30 -15.67 -18.49 13.12
C SER A 30 -16.85 -19.43 13.06
N LYS A 31 -18.09 -18.90 12.91
CA LYS A 31 -19.33 -19.66 12.80
C LYS A 31 -19.66 -20.06 11.34
N GLN A 32 -19.02 -19.45 10.36
CA GLN A 32 -19.24 -19.72 8.94
C GLN A 32 -18.37 -20.89 8.48
N GLU A 33 -19.01 -21.97 8.01
CA GLU A 33 -18.28 -23.12 7.41
C GLU A 33 -17.52 -22.71 6.13
N ASN A 34 -18.05 -21.74 5.38
CA ASN A 34 -17.52 -21.24 4.12
C ASN A 34 -16.95 -19.82 4.24
N ALA A 35 -16.35 -19.47 5.39
CA ALA A 35 -15.68 -18.18 5.53
C ALA A 35 -14.69 -17.95 4.39
N SER A 36 -14.67 -16.76 3.80
CA SER A 36 -13.75 -16.44 2.70
C SER A 36 -12.34 -16.15 3.21
N LEU A 37 -11.35 -16.50 2.38
CA LEU A 37 -9.95 -16.10 2.55
C LEU A 37 -9.69 -14.83 1.76
N MET A 38 -9.14 -13.81 2.41
CA MET A 38 -8.70 -12.57 1.78
C MET A 38 -7.22 -12.65 1.44
N LEU A 39 -6.92 -12.68 0.14
CA LEU A 39 -5.59 -12.90 -0.42
C LEU A 39 -5.16 -11.71 -1.29
N PRO A 40 -4.52 -10.68 -0.73
CA PRO A 40 -3.97 -9.59 -1.53
C PRO A 40 -2.79 -10.08 -2.38
N LEU A 41 -2.77 -9.62 -3.63
CA LEU A 41 -1.64 -9.72 -4.52
C LEU A 41 -0.75 -8.52 -4.29
N VAL A 42 0.44 -8.75 -3.77
CA VAL A 42 1.43 -7.72 -3.45
C VAL A 42 2.66 -7.93 -4.31
N GLY A 43 3.31 -6.89 -4.76
CA GLY A 43 4.52 -6.98 -5.58
C GLY A 43 4.88 -5.62 -6.19
N GLU A 44 6.02 -5.57 -6.82
CA GLU A 44 6.53 -4.37 -7.49
C GLU A 44 5.58 -3.88 -8.59
N PHE A 45 5.77 -2.62 -8.98
CA PHE A 45 5.08 -2.08 -10.14
C PHE A 45 5.40 -2.95 -11.38
N SER A 46 4.42 -3.22 -12.23
CA SER A 46 4.55 -4.07 -13.44
C SER A 46 4.93 -5.54 -13.19
N SER A 47 4.84 -6.04 -11.95
CA SER A 47 5.02 -7.49 -11.68
C SER A 47 3.91 -8.38 -12.26
N GLY A 48 2.85 -7.79 -12.82
CA GLY A 48 1.77 -8.52 -13.47
C GLY A 48 0.57 -8.88 -12.58
N LYS A 49 0.38 -8.23 -11.41
CA LYS A 49 -0.73 -8.48 -10.48
C LYS A 49 -2.10 -8.38 -11.15
N THR A 50 -2.40 -7.23 -11.71
CA THR A 50 -3.67 -6.97 -12.41
C THR A 50 -3.88 -7.88 -13.62
N THR A 51 -2.83 -8.10 -14.40
CA THR A 51 -2.89 -9.03 -15.55
C THR A 51 -3.19 -10.46 -15.09
N LEU A 52 -2.62 -10.88 -13.96
CA LEU A 52 -2.87 -12.19 -13.37
C LEU A 52 -4.33 -12.33 -12.93
N ILE A 53 -4.89 -11.34 -12.22
CA ILE A 53 -6.29 -11.36 -11.82
C ILE A 53 -7.20 -11.38 -13.05
N ASN A 54 -6.92 -10.56 -14.07
CA ASN A 54 -7.69 -10.55 -15.31
C ASN A 54 -7.67 -11.90 -16.06
N SER A 55 -6.60 -12.69 -15.94
CA SER A 55 -6.56 -14.03 -16.52
C SER A 55 -7.45 -15.04 -15.77
N LEU A 56 -7.80 -14.75 -14.53
CA LEU A 56 -8.66 -15.57 -13.68
C LEU A 56 -10.13 -15.19 -13.76
N THR A 57 -10.45 -13.94 -14.12
CA THR A 57 -11.81 -13.43 -14.26
C THR A 57 -12.41 -13.72 -15.64
N ASP A 58 -13.71 -13.83 -15.72
CA ASP A 58 -14.45 -13.92 -16.97
C ASP A 58 -14.76 -12.53 -17.53
N SER A 59 -14.96 -11.54 -16.65
CA SER A 59 -15.24 -10.16 -17.02
C SER A 59 -14.04 -9.44 -17.69
N LYS A 60 -12.80 -9.81 -17.37
CA LYS A 60 -11.54 -9.21 -17.89
C LYS A 60 -11.48 -7.68 -17.85
N LYS A 61 -12.25 -7.06 -16.96
CA LYS A 61 -12.44 -5.60 -16.95
C LYS A 61 -11.57 -4.83 -15.98
N LEU A 62 -10.79 -5.51 -15.13
CA LEU A 62 -9.87 -4.80 -14.24
C LEU A 62 -8.84 -3.97 -15.00
N GLU A 63 -8.49 -4.31 -16.25
CA GLU A 63 -7.58 -3.52 -17.08
C GLU A 63 -8.10 -2.11 -17.40
N THR A 64 -9.41 -1.95 -17.60
CA THR A 64 -10.03 -0.64 -17.88
C THR A 64 -10.20 0.20 -16.61
N ALA A 65 -10.28 -0.45 -15.45
CA ALA A 65 -10.44 0.20 -14.15
C ALA A 65 -9.11 0.62 -13.52
N THR A 66 -8.00 0.05 -13.96
CA THR A 66 -6.67 0.24 -13.35
C THR A 66 -5.81 1.32 -13.99
N LYS A 67 -6.36 2.33 -14.64
CA LYS A 67 -5.59 3.58 -14.83
C LYS A 67 -5.57 4.31 -13.49
N PRO A 68 -4.52 4.14 -12.68
CA PRO A 68 -4.52 4.62 -11.31
C PRO A 68 -4.22 6.11 -11.31
N THR A 69 -5.25 6.89 -11.11
CA THR A 69 -5.11 8.22 -10.52
C THR A 69 -5.38 8.18 -9.02
N THR A 70 -5.88 7.04 -8.51
CA THR A 70 -6.27 6.84 -7.10
C THR A 70 -5.68 5.54 -6.55
N ALA A 71 -5.39 5.53 -5.26
CA ALA A 71 -4.92 4.36 -4.50
C ALA A 71 -6.07 3.35 -4.23
N THR A 72 -6.85 3.00 -5.26
CA THR A 72 -8.04 2.16 -5.16
C THR A 72 -7.68 0.69 -4.94
N ILE A 73 -8.39 0.03 -4.03
CA ILE A 73 -8.30 -1.41 -3.80
C ILE A 73 -9.42 -2.10 -4.57
N TYR A 74 -9.08 -3.16 -5.30
CA TYR A 74 -10.04 -4.01 -5.99
C TYR A 74 -10.13 -5.36 -5.30
N GLU A 75 -11.31 -5.68 -4.76
CA GLU A 75 -11.63 -6.99 -4.17
C GLU A 75 -12.41 -7.80 -5.19
N VAL A 76 -11.93 -8.99 -5.55
CA VAL A 76 -12.56 -9.85 -6.56
C VAL A 76 -13.08 -11.11 -5.90
N HIS A 77 -14.39 -11.28 -5.94
CA HIS A 77 -15.14 -12.46 -5.50
C HIS A 77 -15.50 -13.32 -6.71
N PHE A 78 -15.31 -14.62 -6.59
CA PHE A 78 -15.51 -15.60 -7.67
C PHE A 78 -16.73 -16.48 -7.47
N GLY A 79 -17.25 -17.03 -8.57
CA GLY A 79 -18.36 -17.97 -8.55
C GLY A 79 -19.72 -17.31 -8.29
N SER A 80 -19.86 -16.04 -8.64
CA SER A 80 -21.13 -15.31 -8.58
C SER A 80 -22.02 -15.66 -9.78
N ASP A 81 -23.33 -15.48 -9.64
CA ASP A 81 -24.27 -15.76 -10.75
C ASP A 81 -24.16 -14.73 -11.88
N ILE A 82 -23.78 -13.51 -11.57
CA ILE A 82 -23.63 -12.40 -12.52
C ILE A 82 -22.35 -11.60 -12.23
N CYS A 83 -21.78 -11.02 -13.29
CA CYS A 83 -20.67 -10.09 -13.16
C CYS A 83 -21.18 -8.70 -12.78
N SER A 84 -20.96 -8.30 -11.53
CA SER A 84 -21.39 -7.01 -10.98
C SER A 84 -20.28 -6.35 -10.17
N ALA A 85 -20.47 -5.10 -9.80
CA ALA A 85 -19.53 -4.41 -8.93
C ALA A 85 -20.25 -3.52 -7.90
N THR A 86 -19.56 -3.27 -6.80
CA THR A 86 -19.94 -2.26 -5.80
C THR A 86 -18.76 -1.35 -5.59
N VAL A 87 -18.97 -0.05 -5.71
CA VAL A 87 -17.95 0.97 -5.53
C VAL A 87 -18.23 1.72 -4.23
N VAL A 88 -17.22 1.86 -3.39
CA VAL A 88 -17.25 2.72 -2.21
C VAL A 88 -16.29 3.87 -2.46
N ASN A 89 -16.81 5.11 -2.47
CA ASN A 89 -15.98 6.30 -2.68
C ASN A 89 -15.29 6.78 -1.38
N GLU A 90 -14.45 7.80 -1.45
CA GLU A 90 -13.74 8.37 -0.30
C GLU A 90 -14.71 8.91 0.78
N ASN A 91 -15.92 9.34 0.40
CA ASN A 91 -16.95 9.84 1.31
C ASN A 91 -17.78 8.73 1.97
N GLY A 92 -17.54 7.46 1.60
CA GLY A 92 -18.28 6.31 2.10
C GLY A 92 -19.63 6.06 1.37
N GLU A 93 -19.88 6.74 0.26
CA GLU A 93 -21.07 6.48 -0.57
C GLU A 93 -20.90 5.17 -1.33
N LEU A 94 -21.98 4.42 -1.44
CA LEU A 94 -22.00 3.11 -2.05
C LEU A 94 -22.76 3.17 -3.38
N ILE A 95 -22.07 2.82 -4.46
CA ILE A 95 -22.62 2.75 -5.81
C ILE A 95 -22.69 1.28 -6.22
N ASN A 96 -23.89 0.78 -6.50
CA ASN A 96 -24.07 -0.57 -6.99
C ASN A 96 -24.16 -0.58 -8.52
N VAL A 97 -23.32 -1.38 -9.15
CA VAL A 97 -23.25 -1.56 -10.61
C VAL A 97 -23.69 -2.99 -10.92
N PRO A 98 -24.96 -3.19 -11.36
CA PRO A 98 -25.55 -4.52 -11.54
C PRO A 98 -24.91 -5.33 -12.69
N ASP A 99 -24.26 -4.65 -13.63
CA ASP A 99 -23.47 -5.27 -14.69
C ASP A 99 -22.14 -4.53 -14.77
N ILE A 100 -21.04 -5.22 -14.54
CA ILE A 100 -19.70 -4.65 -14.57
C ILE A 100 -19.37 -3.98 -15.92
N ALA A 101 -20.10 -4.35 -17.00
CA ALA A 101 -20.00 -3.69 -18.30
C ALA A 101 -20.39 -2.21 -18.26
N LEU A 102 -21.22 -1.82 -17.30
CA LEU A 102 -21.73 -0.46 -17.11
C LEU A 102 -20.82 0.39 -16.22
N LEU A 103 -19.81 -0.20 -15.59
CA LEU A 103 -18.86 0.52 -14.74
C LEU A 103 -18.08 1.55 -15.59
N LYS A 104 -18.17 2.81 -15.19
CA LYS A 104 -17.53 3.94 -15.89
C LYS A 104 -16.29 4.43 -15.15
N ASN A 105 -15.37 5.07 -15.88
CA ASN A 105 -14.20 5.69 -15.27
C ASN A 105 -14.58 6.83 -14.29
N GLU A 106 -15.73 7.44 -14.46
CA GLU A 106 -16.26 8.48 -13.57
C GLU A 106 -16.61 7.91 -12.20
N ASP A 107 -17.15 6.69 -12.14
CA ASP A 107 -17.50 5.99 -10.90
C ASP A 107 -16.25 5.58 -10.10
N LEU A 108 -15.10 5.56 -10.76
CA LEU A 108 -13.80 5.13 -10.21
C LEU A 108 -12.90 6.29 -9.80
N ALA A 109 -13.26 7.54 -10.17
CA ALA A 109 -12.40 8.69 -9.96
C ALA A 109 -12.03 8.92 -8.49
N ASP A 110 -13.01 8.72 -7.59
CA ASP A 110 -12.87 8.88 -6.14
C ASP A 110 -13.12 7.55 -5.39
N ALA A 111 -12.94 6.41 -6.07
CA ALA A 111 -13.19 5.11 -5.47
C ALA A 111 -12.08 4.74 -4.48
N LYS A 112 -12.46 4.47 -3.25
CA LYS A 112 -11.61 3.91 -2.22
C LYS A 112 -11.50 2.39 -2.36
N THR A 113 -12.62 1.72 -2.56
CA THR A 113 -12.69 0.26 -2.73
C THR A 113 -13.70 -0.08 -3.82
N VAL A 114 -13.33 -1.02 -4.68
CA VAL A 114 -14.20 -1.61 -5.70
C VAL A 114 -14.29 -3.10 -5.43
N THR A 115 -15.48 -3.57 -5.08
CA THR A 115 -15.75 -5.00 -4.91
C THR A 115 -16.36 -5.52 -6.21
N VAL A 116 -15.66 -6.44 -6.86
CA VAL A 116 -16.11 -7.10 -8.10
C VAL A 116 -16.61 -8.48 -7.79
N PHE A 117 -17.80 -8.81 -8.27
CA PHE A 117 -18.37 -10.16 -8.26
C PHE A 117 -18.24 -10.73 -9.67
N ASP A 118 -17.49 -11.83 -9.81
CA ASP A 118 -17.18 -12.43 -11.11
C ASP A 118 -17.76 -13.85 -11.20
N THR A 119 -18.20 -14.25 -12.39
CA THR A 119 -18.81 -15.56 -12.64
C THR A 119 -17.80 -16.68 -12.77
N SER A 120 -16.51 -16.36 -12.88
CA SER A 120 -15.46 -17.36 -13.05
C SER A 120 -15.40 -18.33 -11.88
N THR A 121 -15.24 -19.60 -12.22
CA THR A 121 -15.07 -20.71 -11.27
C THR A 121 -13.61 -21.20 -11.22
N LYS A 122 -12.68 -20.49 -11.85
CA LYS A 122 -11.25 -20.83 -11.87
C LYS A 122 -10.58 -20.70 -10.50
N VAL A 123 -11.14 -19.84 -9.65
CA VAL A 123 -10.72 -19.63 -8.27
C VAL A 123 -11.85 -20.08 -7.36
N PRO A 124 -11.56 -20.77 -6.23
CA PRO A 124 -12.59 -21.18 -5.30
C PRO A 124 -13.42 -19.98 -4.80
N SER A 125 -14.75 -20.10 -4.77
CA SER A 125 -15.67 -19.02 -4.38
C SER A 125 -15.46 -18.51 -2.93
N THR A 126 -14.76 -19.27 -2.12
CA THR A 126 -14.34 -18.88 -0.77
C THR A 126 -12.96 -18.17 -0.74
N THR A 127 -12.48 -17.69 -1.88
CA THR A 127 -11.27 -16.88 -2.02
C THR A 127 -11.63 -15.51 -2.55
N VAL A 128 -11.16 -14.48 -1.90
CA VAL A 128 -11.23 -13.10 -2.36
C VAL A 128 -9.81 -12.69 -2.74
N LEU A 129 -9.60 -12.43 -4.03
CA LEU A 129 -8.34 -11.86 -4.49
C LEU A 129 -8.41 -10.34 -4.42
N VAL A 130 -7.33 -9.73 -3.95
CA VAL A 130 -7.29 -8.27 -3.83
C VAL A 130 -6.13 -7.72 -4.66
N ASP A 131 -6.46 -6.89 -5.64
CA ASP A 131 -5.42 -6.13 -6.37
C ASP A 131 -4.99 -4.94 -5.54
N THR A 132 -3.71 -4.86 -5.26
CA THR A 132 -3.12 -3.80 -4.44
C THR A 132 -2.17 -2.94 -5.25
N PRO A 133 -1.99 -1.67 -4.85
CA PRO A 133 -0.94 -0.83 -5.41
C PRO A 133 0.45 -1.49 -5.31
N GLY A 134 1.34 -1.15 -6.24
CA GLY A 134 2.71 -1.69 -6.24
C GLY A 134 3.54 -1.20 -5.05
N LEU A 135 4.40 -2.08 -4.50
CA LEU A 135 5.29 -1.78 -3.36
C LEU A 135 6.21 -0.58 -3.61
N SER A 136 6.68 -0.45 -4.85
CA SER A 136 7.58 0.62 -5.31
C SER A 136 6.86 1.81 -5.92
N SER A 137 5.55 1.96 -5.68
CA SER A 137 4.83 3.13 -6.16
C SER A 137 5.43 4.41 -5.57
N PRO A 138 5.71 5.42 -6.40
CA PRO A 138 6.22 6.71 -5.92
C PRO A 138 5.18 7.51 -5.15
N ASP A 139 3.89 7.16 -5.28
CA ASP A 139 2.80 7.84 -4.59
C ASP A 139 2.67 7.35 -3.14
N PRO A 140 2.88 8.22 -2.13
CA PRO A 140 2.73 7.87 -0.72
C PRO A 140 1.34 7.33 -0.37
N LYS A 141 0.28 7.75 -1.07
CA LYS A 141 -1.10 7.27 -0.86
C LYS A 141 -1.19 5.78 -1.15
N HIS A 142 -0.52 5.28 -2.18
CA HIS A 142 -0.49 3.86 -2.52
C HIS A 142 0.13 3.01 -1.41
N LYS A 143 1.24 3.49 -0.83
CA LYS A 143 1.89 2.81 0.29
C LYS A 143 0.99 2.79 1.52
N GLN A 144 0.36 3.92 1.84
CA GLN A 144 -0.56 4.02 2.97
C GLN A 144 -1.78 3.11 2.80
N THR A 145 -2.35 3.07 1.60
CA THR A 145 -3.48 2.17 1.28
C THR A 145 -3.11 0.71 1.49
N LEU A 146 -1.93 0.29 1.02
CA LEU A 146 -1.44 -1.07 1.23
C LEU A 146 -1.25 -1.37 2.73
N VAL A 147 -0.58 -0.49 3.47
CA VAL A 147 -0.35 -0.65 4.92
C VAL A 147 -1.67 -0.76 5.69
N ASN A 148 -2.66 0.07 5.35
CA ASN A 148 -3.98 0.04 5.99
C ASN A 148 -4.77 -1.24 5.65
N PHE A 149 -4.53 -1.83 4.47
CA PHE A 149 -5.22 -3.05 4.03
C PHE A 149 -4.60 -4.34 4.59
N LEU A 150 -3.28 -4.39 4.76
CA LEU A 150 -2.56 -5.61 5.17
C LEU A 150 -3.09 -6.28 6.46
N PRO A 151 -3.57 -5.57 7.49
CA PRO A 151 -4.18 -6.19 8.67
C PRO A 151 -5.41 -7.04 8.35
N LEU A 152 -6.12 -6.75 7.27
CA LEU A 152 -7.31 -7.49 6.82
C LEU A 152 -6.96 -8.78 6.07
N ALA A 153 -5.73 -8.91 5.57
CA ALA A 153 -5.27 -10.06 4.82
C ALA A 153 -5.17 -11.33 5.68
N ASP A 154 -5.53 -12.47 5.13
CA ASP A 154 -5.39 -13.78 5.79
C ASP A 154 -4.06 -14.45 5.43
N ALA A 155 -3.66 -14.35 4.18
CA ALA A 155 -2.34 -14.70 3.68
C ALA A 155 -2.00 -13.74 2.53
N ILE A 156 -0.76 -13.74 2.09
CA ILE A 156 -0.24 -12.83 1.06
C ILE A 156 0.17 -13.65 -0.16
N ILE A 157 -0.25 -13.23 -1.35
CA ILE A 157 0.30 -13.70 -2.62
C ILE A 157 1.31 -12.65 -3.11
N LEU A 158 2.58 -12.97 -3.02
CA LEU A 158 3.64 -12.11 -3.50
C LEU A 158 3.92 -12.38 -4.97
N VAL A 159 3.67 -11.41 -5.82
CA VAL A 159 3.78 -11.51 -7.28
C VAL A 159 5.08 -10.88 -7.74
N ILE A 160 5.94 -11.69 -8.35
CA ILE A 160 7.28 -11.30 -8.79
C ILE A 160 7.41 -11.60 -10.29
N ASP A 161 7.87 -10.64 -11.06
CA ASP A 161 8.30 -10.89 -12.44
C ASP A 161 9.56 -11.76 -12.41
N ILE A 162 9.53 -12.93 -13.08
CA ILE A 162 10.65 -13.89 -13.10
C ILE A 162 11.96 -13.30 -13.65
N ASN A 163 11.88 -12.17 -14.35
CA ASN A 163 13.04 -11.46 -14.89
C ASN A 163 13.61 -10.42 -13.92
N GLN A 164 12.91 -10.13 -12.84
CA GLN A 164 13.35 -9.13 -11.86
C GLN A 164 14.20 -9.77 -10.76
N GLN A 165 15.14 -9.00 -10.26
CA GLN A 165 15.87 -9.37 -9.04
C GLN A 165 14.99 -9.12 -7.82
N VAL A 166 15.24 -9.87 -6.74
CA VAL A 166 14.61 -9.61 -5.45
C VAL A 166 15.15 -8.28 -4.92
N THR A 167 14.27 -7.29 -4.84
CA THR A 167 14.61 -5.95 -4.37
C THR A 167 14.66 -5.88 -2.84
N ARG A 168 15.33 -4.87 -2.30
CA ARG A 168 15.35 -4.63 -0.85
C ARG A 168 13.94 -4.36 -0.32
N SER A 169 13.14 -3.54 -1.02
CA SER A 169 11.74 -3.26 -0.66
C SER A 169 10.91 -4.54 -0.49
N LEU A 170 11.15 -5.52 -1.37
CA LEU A 170 10.49 -6.81 -1.30
C LEU A 170 10.93 -7.64 -0.10
N THR A 171 12.23 -7.63 0.21
CA THR A 171 12.80 -8.34 1.36
C THR A 171 12.27 -7.75 2.66
N ASP A 172 12.30 -6.42 2.81
CA ASP A 172 11.81 -5.71 4.00
C ASP A 172 10.31 -5.96 4.21
N PHE A 173 9.54 -5.97 3.11
CA PHE A 173 8.12 -6.35 3.14
C PHE A 173 7.91 -7.78 3.67
N ILE A 174 8.68 -8.74 3.15
CA ILE A 174 8.60 -10.15 3.59
C ILE A 174 8.92 -10.29 5.08
N GLU A 175 9.94 -9.60 5.57
CA GLU A 175 10.31 -9.60 6.99
C GLU A 175 9.18 -9.04 7.85
N THR A 176 8.58 -7.92 7.45
CA THR A 176 7.43 -7.32 8.13
C THR A 176 6.24 -8.29 8.19
N MET A 177 5.95 -8.98 7.08
CA MET A 177 4.86 -9.96 7.03
C MET A 177 5.13 -11.20 7.88
N LYS A 178 6.37 -11.64 8.00
CA LYS A 178 6.77 -12.73 8.92
C LYS A 178 6.58 -12.33 10.38
N LEU A 179 6.92 -11.12 10.75
CA LEU A 179 6.67 -10.60 12.11
C LEU A 179 5.17 -10.60 12.44
N SER A 180 4.31 -10.27 11.48
CA SER A 180 2.85 -10.36 11.64
C SER A 180 2.28 -11.77 11.49
N GLN A 181 3.13 -12.81 11.38
CA GLN A 181 2.78 -14.22 11.24
C GLN A 181 1.86 -14.55 10.05
N ARG A 182 1.84 -13.70 9.01
CA ARG A 182 1.10 -13.97 7.77
C ARG A 182 1.83 -15.01 6.93
N ARG A 183 1.09 -15.97 6.36
CA ARG A 183 1.66 -16.87 5.34
C ARG A 183 1.87 -16.12 4.04
N ILE A 184 3.00 -16.39 3.40
CA ILE A 184 3.37 -15.81 2.11
C ILE A 184 3.45 -16.93 1.09
N TYR A 185 2.77 -16.75 -0.03
CA TYR A 185 2.86 -17.58 -1.22
C TYR A 185 3.51 -16.76 -2.33
N LEU A 186 4.32 -17.38 -3.18
CA LEU A 186 4.97 -16.70 -4.29
C LEU A 186 4.32 -17.08 -5.60
N VAL A 187 4.13 -16.09 -6.46
CA VAL A 187 3.73 -16.30 -7.85
C VAL A 187 4.75 -15.62 -8.76
N LEU A 188 5.49 -16.41 -9.53
CA LEU A 188 6.46 -15.93 -10.50
C LEU A 188 5.75 -15.78 -11.84
N THR A 189 5.62 -14.56 -12.33
CA THR A 189 4.93 -14.23 -13.58
C THR A 189 5.89 -14.15 -14.76
N LYS A 190 5.34 -14.07 -15.98
CA LYS A 190 6.07 -13.92 -17.26
C LYS A 190 7.05 -15.05 -17.54
N SER A 191 6.67 -16.28 -17.17
CA SER A 191 7.51 -17.47 -17.37
C SER A 191 7.74 -17.81 -18.85
N ASP A 192 6.88 -17.33 -19.75
CA ASP A 192 7.01 -17.43 -21.21
C ASP A 192 8.28 -16.78 -21.76
N THR A 193 8.93 -15.93 -20.98
CA THR A 193 10.17 -15.22 -21.38
C THR A 193 11.45 -16.00 -21.06
N LYS A 194 11.34 -17.19 -20.45
CA LYS A 194 12.49 -17.98 -19.99
C LYS A 194 12.44 -19.43 -20.47
N SER A 195 13.61 -20.06 -20.56
CA SER A 195 13.71 -21.50 -20.77
C SER A 195 13.29 -22.28 -19.52
N LYS A 196 12.94 -23.57 -19.66
CA LYS A 196 12.56 -24.43 -18.53
C LYS A 196 13.64 -24.50 -17.44
N ASP A 197 14.91 -24.61 -17.85
CA ASP A 197 16.03 -24.69 -16.92
C ASP A 197 16.23 -23.35 -16.16
N ASP A 198 16.05 -22.21 -16.84
CA ASP A 198 16.12 -20.89 -16.21
C ASP A 198 14.96 -20.64 -15.27
N ILE A 199 13.77 -21.18 -15.57
CA ILE A 199 12.58 -21.11 -14.68
C ILE A 199 12.88 -21.84 -13.38
N GLU A 200 13.37 -23.07 -13.42
CA GLU A 200 13.70 -23.85 -12.23
C GLU A 200 14.81 -23.18 -11.40
N ALA A 201 15.83 -22.65 -12.05
CA ALA A 201 16.89 -21.90 -11.38
C ALA A 201 16.34 -20.63 -10.71
N ALA A 202 15.48 -19.88 -11.39
CA ALA A 202 14.85 -18.67 -10.85
C ALA A 202 13.92 -19.02 -9.67
N LYS A 203 13.13 -20.09 -9.78
CA LYS A 203 12.22 -20.57 -8.73
C LYS A 203 13.00 -20.88 -7.45
N VAL A 204 14.10 -21.62 -7.55
CA VAL A 204 14.97 -21.93 -6.40
C VAL A 204 15.63 -20.67 -5.83
N TYR A 205 16.16 -19.81 -6.69
CA TYR A 205 16.80 -18.56 -6.30
C TYR A 205 15.85 -17.63 -5.53
N ILE A 206 14.66 -17.38 -6.07
CA ILE A 206 13.67 -16.47 -5.48
C ILE A 206 13.12 -17.08 -4.17
N SER A 207 12.78 -18.39 -4.18
CA SER A 207 12.34 -19.13 -2.99
C SER A 207 13.34 -18.96 -1.83
N LYS A 208 14.63 -19.13 -2.11
CA LYS A 208 15.70 -18.98 -1.11
C LYS A 208 15.82 -17.54 -0.60
N ASN A 209 15.83 -16.55 -1.47
CA ASN A 209 15.97 -15.14 -1.07
C ASN A 209 14.74 -14.62 -0.33
N CYS A 210 13.55 -15.04 -0.72
CA CYS A 210 12.30 -14.72 -0.03
C CYS A 210 12.06 -15.60 1.21
N GLN A 211 12.87 -16.64 1.43
CA GLN A 211 12.72 -17.62 2.51
C GLN A 211 11.29 -18.22 2.55
N VAL A 212 10.73 -18.50 1.39
CA VAL A 212 9.44 -19.14 1.20
C VAL A 212 9.68 -20.54 0.62
N PRO A 213 9.08 -21.61 1.18
CA PRO A 213 9.26 -22.97 0.67
C PRO A 213 8.90 -23.08 -0.82
N VAL A 214 9.67 -23.85 -1.59
CA VAL A 214 9.45 -24.05 -3.04
C VAL A 214 8.03 -24.55 -3.34
N GLN A 215 7.44 -25.33 -2.44
CA GLN A 215 6.06 -25.85 -2.54
C GLN A 215 5.00 -24.74 -2.47
N GLN A 216 5.36 -23.56 -1.99
CA GLN A 216 4.52 -22.37 -1.91
C GLN A 216 4.81 -21.38 -3.06
N VAL A 217 5.53 -21.83 -4.09
CA VAL A 217 5.89 -21.04 -5.26
C VAL A 217 5.18 -21.60 -6.48
N ALA A 218 4.38 -20.80 -7.15
CA ALA A 218 3.79 -21.11 -8.47
C ALA A 218 4.47 -20.28 -9.55
N VAL A 219 4.70 -20.90 -10.71
CA VAL A 219 5.25 -20.24 -11.89
C VAL A 219 4.17 -20.18 -12.97
N VAL A 220 3.92 -18.98 -13.49
CA VAL A 220 2.79 -18.73 -14.40
C VAL A 220 3.15 -17.79 -15.54
N SER A 221 2.36 -17.91 -16.62
CA SER A 221 2.30 -16.92 -17.70
C SER A 221 0.85 -16.62 -18.05
N ALA A 222 0.42 -15.38 -17.78
CA ALA A 222 -0.89 -14.91 -18.24
C ALA A 222 -0.92 -14.76 -19.78
N ALA A 223 0.21 -14.47 -20.41
CA ALA A 223 0.31 -14.30 -21.86
C ALA A 223 0.03 -15.60 -22.63
N THR A 224 0.51 -16.73 -22.11
CA THR A 224 0.30 -18.07 -22.72
C THR A 224 -0.82 -18.84 -22.03
N ASN A 225 -1.50 -18.23 -21.06
CA ASN A 225 -2.53 -18.87 -20.22
C ASN A 225 -2.03 -20.14 -19.51
N SER A 226 -0.74 -20.16 -19.13
CA SER A 226 -0.16 -21.25 -18.33
C SER A 226 -0.35 -20.92 -16.85
N LEU A 227 -1.41 -21.43 -16.24
CA LEU A 227 -1.87 -21.11 -14.90
C LEU A 227 -2.03 -22.36 -13.99
N GLU A 228 -1.60 -23.53 -14.45
CA GLU A 228 -1.82 -24.82 -13.76
C GLU A 228 -1.21 -24.83 -12.36
N GLU A 229 0.01 -24.29 -12.19
CA GLU A 229 0.66 -24.19 -10.88
C GLU A 229 -0.08 -23.23 -9.94
N LEU A 230 -0.71 -22.19 -10.48
CA LEU A 230 -1.53 -21.27 -9.68
C LEU A 230 -2.82 -21.94 -9.17
N TYR A 231 -3.48 -22.73 -10.01
CA TYR A 231 -4.65 -23.49 -9.57
C TYR A 231 -4.28 -24.50 -8.48
N ALA A 232 -3.17 -25.21 -8.65
CA ALA A 232 -2.64 -26.12 -7.63
C ALA A 232 -2.28 -25.37 -6.33
N LEU A 233 -1.79 -24.14 -6.42
CA LEU A 233 -1.50 -23.29 -5.28
C LEU A 233 -2.79 -22.88 -4.55
N PHE A 234 -3.85 -22.50 -5.26
CA PHE A 234 -5.16 -22.22 -4.66
C PHE A 234 -5.75 -23.44 -3.96
N ASP A 235 -5.63 -24.63 -4.56
CA ASP A 235 -6.10 -25.87 -3.94
C ASP A 235 -5.35 -26.16 -2.62
N ASN A 236 -4.05 -25.90 -2.59
CA ASN A 236 -3.24 -26.06 -1.37
C ASN A 236 -3.62 -25.01 -0.32
N ILE A 237 -3.83 -23.76 -0.71
CA ILE A 237 -4.32 -22.70 0.19
C ILE A 237 -5.68 -23.09 0.78
N GLN A 238 -6.59 -23.66 -0.03
CA GLN A 238 -7.89 -24.10 0.46
C GLN A 238 -7.81 -25.27 1.44
N LYS A 239 -6.88 -26.21 1.24
CA LYS A 239 -6.63 -27.28 2.22
C LYS A 239 -6.17 -26.73 3.57
N ASP A 240 -5.33 -25.70 3.54
CA ASP A 240 -4.78 -25.04 4.72
C ASP A 240 -5.70 -23.96 5.31
N LYS A 241 -6.82 -23.65 4.67
CA LYS A 241 -7.73 -22.56 5.00
C LYS A 241 -8.09 -22.47 6.49
N LYS A 242 -8.53 -23.58 7.07
CA LYS A 242 -8.92 -23.61 8.49
C LYS A 242 -7.75 -23.25 9.42
N GLU A 243 -6.55 -23.68 9.08
CA GLU A 243 -5.34 -23.36 9.85
C GLU A 243 -4.95 -21.89 9.69
N ILE A 244 -5.01 -21.38 8.45
CA ILE A 244 -4.74 -19.96 8.14
C ILE A 244 -5.69 -19.07 8.94
N LEU A 245 -7.00 -19.29 8.84
CA LEU A 245 -8.02 -18.52 9.54
C LEU A 245 -7.83 -18.57 11.06
N LYS A 246 -7.66 -19.78 11.63
CA LYS A 246 -7.44 -19.95 13.07
C LYS A 246 -6.20 -19.19 13.56
N ARG A 247 -5.12 -19.21 12.79
CA ARG A 247 -3.87 -18.50 13.14
C ARG A 247 -4.09 -16.98 13.11
N VAL A 248 -4.70 -16.48 12.05
CA VAL A 248 -4.91 -15.04 11.85
C VAL A 248 -5.89 -14.48 12.87
N ASP A 249 -7.04 -15.14 13.05
CA ASP A 249 -8.04 -14.70 14.03
C ASP A 249 -7.50 -14.83 15.45
N GLY A 250 -6.73 -15.89 15.73
CA GLY A 250 -6.04 -16.05 17.03
C GLY A 250 -5.04 -14.91 17.30
N GLN A 251 -4.29 -14.45 16.29
CA GLN A 251 -3.38 -13.31 16.45
C GLN A 251 -4.14 -11.98 16.61
N ARG A 252 -5.23 -11.78 15.87
CA ARG A 252 -6.11 -10.61 16.04
C ARG A 252 -6.67 -10.55 17.45
N VAL A 253 -7.26 -11.66 17.93
CA VAL A 253 -7.77 -11.73 19.30
C VAL A 253 -6.67 -11.48 20.34
N LYS A 254 -5.46 -12.02 20.13
CA LYS A 254 -4.34 -11.76 21.04
C LYS A 254 -3.97 -10.27 21.10
N ASN A 255 -3.91 -9.61 19.96
CA ASN A 255 -3.63 -8.18 19.90
C ASN A 255 -4.74 -7.38 20.61
N ILE A 256 -6.01 -7.72 20.37
CA ILE A 256 -7.16 -7.10 21.06
C ILE A 256 -7.07 -7.30 22.58
N VAL A 257 -6.75 -8.53 23.05
CA VAL A 257 -6.58 -8.79 24.47
C VAL A 257 -5.48 -7.91 25.07
N ASN A 258 -4.35 -7.76 24.40
CA ASN A 258 -3.28 -6.88 24.88
C ASN A 258 -3.78 -5.44 24.98
N THR A 259 -4.44 -4.90 23.94
CA THR A 259 -4.99 -3.55 23.96
C THR A 259 -6.04 -3.36 25.08
N LEU A 260 -6.94 -4.33 25.25
CA LEU A 260 -7.93 -4.26 26.34
C LEU A 260 -7.27 -4.33 27.72
N THR A 261 -6.21 -5.14 27.87
CA THR A 261 -5.46 -5.23 29.13
C THR A 261 -4.80 -3.91 29.46
N GLU A 262 -4.12 -3.27 28.51
CA GLU A 262 -3.50 -1.94 28.66
C GLU A 262 -4.55 -0.91 29.08
N GLN A 263 -5.70 -0.85 28.40
CA GLN A 263 -6.79 0.07 28.71
C GLN A 263 -7.35 -0.14 30.13
N VAL A 264 -7.54 -1.40 30.53
CA VAL A 264 -8.02 -1.72 31.87
C VAL A 264 -6.98 -1.35 32.96
N GLU A 265 -5.69 -1.63 32.72
CA GLU A 265 -4.60 -1.26 33.62
C GLU A 265 -4.50 0.27 33.77
N ASP A 266 -4.64 1.01 32.68
CA ASP A 266 -4.67 2.49 32.70
C ASP A 266 -5.86 3.01 33.55
N LEU A 267 -7.06 2.43 33.39
CA LEU A 267 -8.23 2.77 34.19
C LEU A 267 -8.06 2.41 35.68
N MET A 268 -7.47 1.25 35.97
CA MET A 268 -7.18 0.86 37.36
C MET A 268 -6.16 1.78 38.02
N ASN A 269 -5.14 2.20 37.29
CA ASN A 269 -4.11 3.12 37.78
C ASN A 269 -4.67 4.55 37.95
N ALA A 270 -5.66 4.94 37.12
CA ALA A 270 -6.35 6.23 37.23
C ALA A 270 -7.38 6.27 38.38
N SER A 271 -7.88 5.11 38.85
CA SER A 271 -8.98 5.02 39.83
C SER A 271 -8.54 5.01 41.31
N ALA A 272 -7.64 5.92 41.68
CA ALA A 272 -7.30 6.07 43.11
C ALA A 272 -8.40 6.77 43.96
N THR A 273 -9.27 7.61 43.38
CA THR A 273 -10.53 8.12 43.96
C THR A 273 -11.43 8.70 42.86
N ASP A 274 -12.77 8.63 43.00
CA ASP A 274 -13.74 9.14 42.00
C ASP A 274 -13.53 10.64 41.61
N LYS A 275 -13.02 11.45 42.50
CA LYS A 275 -12.70 12.87 42.22
C LYS A 275 -11.41 13.05 41.45
N ASP A 276 -10.42 12.19 41.70
CA ASP A 276 -9.11 12.24 41.04
C ASP A 276 -9.22 11.69 39.62
N LEU A 277 -10.16 10.76 39.35
CA LEU A 277 -10.43 10.19 38.02
C LEU A 277 -10.99 11.24 37.06
N ASP A 278 -12.03 12.01 37.50
CA ASP A 278 -12.61 13.08 36.68
C ASP A 278 -11.59 14.20 36.38
N GLU A 279 -10.72 14.50 37.33
CA GLU A 279 -9.66 15.48 37.14
C GLU A 279 -8.54 14.96 36.25
N ALA A 280 -8.18 13.67 36.36
CA ALA A 280 -7.22 13.02 35.49
C ALA A 280 -7.74 12.92 34.05
N ILE A 281 -9.00 12.54 33.84
CA ILE A 281 -9.64 12.51 32.51
C ILE A 281 -9.64 13.91 31.88
N ARG A 282 -10.02 14.93 32.61
CA ARG A 282 -9.99 16.33 32.12
C ARG A 282 -8.58 16.79 31.78
N ARG A 283 -7.57 16.42 32.60
CA ARG A 283 -6.16 16.71 32.27
C ARG A 283 -5.69 16.00 31.02
N CYS A 284 -5.99 14.69 30.88
CA CYS A 284 -5.66 13.92 29.68
C CYS A 284 -6.34 14.50 28.42
N GLN A 285 -7.63 14.84 28.51
CA GLN A 285 -8.34 15.47 27.38
C GLN A 285 -7.72 16.83 27.01
N TYR A 286 -7.40 17.65 28.01
CA TYR A 286 -6.74 18.94 27.80
C TYR A 286 -5.36 18.79 27.14
N GLU A 287 -4.54 17.84 27.62
CA GLU A 287 -3.22 17.57 27.01
C GLU A 287 -3.34 16.99 25.59
N LEU A 288 -4.30 16.10 25.34
CA LEU A 288 -4.60 15.59 23.99
C LEU A 288 -5.01 16.71 23.04
N ASP A 289 -5.91 17.60 23.47
CA ASP A 289 -6.33 18.75 22.68
C ASP A 289 -5.18 19.74 22.42
N LYS A 290 -4.27 19.87 23.38
CA LYS A 290 -3.07 20.68 23.23
C LYS A 290 -2.08 20.06 22.24
N ILE A 291 -1.84 18.74 22.34
CA ILE A 291 -1.01 17.99 21.41
C ILE A 291 -1.59 18.08 20.01
N LYS A 292 -2.89 17.84 19.85
CA LYS A 292 -3.57 17.92 18.55
C LYS A 292 -3.40 19.30 17.91
N ARG A 293 -3.68 20.36 18.66
CA ARG A 293 -3.48 21.75 18.18
C ARG A 293 -2.03 22.06 17.83
N ASN A 294 -1.07 21.48 18.56
CA ASN A 294 0.35 21.67 18.25
C ASN A 294 0.74 20.90 16.97
N ILE A 295 0.21 19.70 16.79
CA ILE A 295 0.41 18.91 15.56
C ILE A 295 -0.21 19.64 14.37
N ASP A 296 -1.45 20.10 14.47
CA ASP A 296 -2.14 20.83 13.40
C ASP A 296 -1.35 22.08 12.97
N ARG A 297 -0.88 22.88 13.95
CA ARG A 297 -0.02 24.04 13.66
C ARG A 297 1.32 23.65 13.02
N LEU A 298 1.91 22.55 13.47
CA LEU A 298 3.17 22.08 12.92
C LEU A 298 3.01 21.61 11.48
N VAL A 299 1.92 20.88 11.18
CA VAL A 299 1.56 20.44 9.83
C VAL A 299 1.35 21.65 8.93
N GLU A 300 0.54 22.64 9.37
CA GLU A 300 0.26 23.85 8.62
C GLU A 300 1.55 24.64 8.33
N SER A 301 2.34 24.94 9.37
CA SER A 301 3.62 25.66 9.20
C SER A 301 4.62 24.88 8.32
N THR A 302 4.64 23.55 8.41
CA THR A 302 5.52 22.72 7.58
C THR A 302 5.08 22.73 6.12
N SER A 303 3.77 22.69 5.84
CA SER A 303 3.23 22.82 4.49
C SER A 303 3.58 24.17 3.87
N GLU A 304 3.42 25.26 4.60
CA GLU A 304 3.80 26.61 4.11
C GLU A 304 5.30 26.72 3.79
N GLU A 305 6.16 26.17 4.65
CA GLU A 305 7.61 26.17 4.43
C GLU A 305 8.02 25.30 3.24
N ILE A 306 7.33 24.17 3.02
CA ILE A 306 7.54 23.32 1.83
C ILE A 306 7.17 24.05 0.56
N GLU A 307 6.01 24.72 0.54
CA GLU A 307 5.56 25.52 -0.62
C GLU A 307 6.51 26.67 -0.93
N GLU A 308 7.01 27.38 0.09
CA GLU A 308 7.97 28.45 -0.09
C GLU A 308 9.30 27.92 -0.65
N TYR A 309 9.75 26.77 -0.13
CA TYR A 309 10.95 26.10 -0.63
C TYR A 309 10.80 25.64 -2.07
N GLU A 310 9.65 25.08 -2.42
CA GLU A 310 9.31 24.69 -3.80
C GLU A 310 9.37 25.89 -4.74
N ARG A 311 8.73 27.00 -4.40
CA ARG A 311 8.78 28.26 -5.19
C ARG A 311 10.21 28.74 -5.37
N THR A 312 11.03 28.65 -4.33
CA THR A 312 12.44 29.06 -4.37
C THR A 312 13.24 28.19 -5.32
N VAL A 313 13.08 26.86 -5.26
CA VAL A 313 13.78 25.92 -6.14
C VAL A 313 13.33 26.08 -7.59
N THR A 314 12.02 26.25 -7.83
CA THR A 314 11.47 26.47 -9.16
C THR A 314 12.05 27.76 -9.80
N ARG A 315 12.07 28.86 -9.06
CA ARG A 315 12.66 30.10 -9.54
C ARG A 315 14.15 29.96 -9.87
N ARG A 316 14.91 29.28 -9.01
CA ARG A 316 16.33 29.01 -9.28
C ARG A 316 16.53 28.13 -10.52
N PHE A 317 15.61 27.19 -10.77
CA PHE A 317 15.63 26.40 -11.99
C PHE A 317 15.44 27.30 -13.22
N GLU A 318 14.41 28.14 -13.22
CA GLU A 318 14.11 29.07 -14.31
C GLU A 318 15.29 30.02 -14.58
N ASP A 319 15.84 30.64 -13.54
CA ASP A 319 16.96 31.57 -13.65
C ASP A 319 18.23 30.87 -14.19
N THR A 320 18.51 29.67 -13.70
CA THR A 320 19.70 28.90 -14.10
C THR A 320 19.59 28.44 -15.55
N ILE A 321 18.42 27.93 -15.97
CA ILE A 321 18.19 27.49 -17.33
C ILE A 321 18.23 28.68 -18.29
N SER A 322 17.56 29.77 -17.96
CA SER A 322 17.57 31.01 -18.78
C SER A 322 19.00 31.48 -18.99
N SER A 323 19.81 31.54 -17.94
CA SER A 323 21.23 31.94 -18.03
C SER A 323 22.05 30.98 -18.90
N LYS A 324 21.90 29.67 -18.74
CA LYS A 324 22.62 28.68 -19.54
C LYS A 324 22.22 28.72 -21.01
N LEU A 325 20.91 28.80 -21.32
CA LEU A 325 20.43 28.89 -22.69
C LEU A 325 20.89 30.20 -23.37
N SER A 326 20.84 31.33 -22.66
CA SER A 326 21.36 32.60 -23.14
C SER A 326 22.86 32.50 -23.46
N THR A 327 23.65 31.80 -22.68
CA THR A 327 25.07 31.56 -22.93
C THR A 327 25.30 30.73 -24.19
N LEU A 328 24.49 29.67 -24.39
CA LEU A 328 24.56 28.81 -25.58
C LEU A 328 24.19 29.57 -26.85
N VAL A 329 23.17 30.42 -26.79
CA VAL A 329 22.74 31.30 -27.93
C VAL A 329 23.84 32.31 -28.29
N THR A 330 24.40 33.00 -27.30
CA THR A 330 25.44 33.98 -27.52
C THR A 330 26.74 33.37 -27.99
N GLY A 331 27.07 32.16 -27.50
CA GLY A 331 28.26 31.39 -27.87
C GLY A 331 28.21 30.75 -29.26
N LYS A 332 27.07 30.83 -29.97
CA LYS A 332 26.84 30.20 -31.29
C LYS A 332 27.22 28.71 -31.30
N SER A 333 26.76 27.98 -30.34
CA SER A 333 27.02 26.51 -30.23
C SER A 333 26.56 25.83 -31.54
N ASN A 334 27.44 24.98 -32.09
CA ASN A 334 27.15 24.16 -33.27
C ASN A 334 26.22 22.99 -33.01
N ASN A 335 25.92 22.71 -31.70
CA ASN A 335 25.08 21.62 -31.29
C ASN A 335 24.11 22.06 -30.19
N PHE A 336 23.43 23.18 -30.43
CA PHE A 336 22.57 23.87 -29.47
C PHE A 336 21.53 22.95 -28.83
N ASP A 337 20.83 22.16 -29.64
CA ASP A 337 19.74 21.30 -29.12
C ASP A 337 20.24 20.26 -28.10
N ALA A 338 21.33 19.57 -28.39
CA ALA A 338 21.90 18.57 -27.51
C ALA A 338 22.48 19.20 -26.22
N GLU A 339 23.14 20.35 -26.34
CA GLU A 339 23.69 21.09 -25.21
C GLU A 339 22.60 21.72 -24.35
N ALA A 340 21.51 22.22 -24.95
CA ALA A 340 20.35 22.72 -24.23
C ALA A 340 19.64 21.61 -23.44
N VAL A 341 19.37 20.47 -24.06
CA VAL A 341 18.77 19.31 -23.39
C VAL A 341 19.67 18.82 -22.25
N SER A 342 20.98 18.74 -22.48
CA SER A 342 21.95 18.36 -21.43
C SER A 342 21.95 19.34 -20.27
N ALA A 343 21.91 20.65 -20.56
CA ALA A 343 21.88 21.71 -19.55
C ALA A 343 20.59 21.64 -18.70
N ILE A 344 19.44 21.41 -19.35
CA ILE A 344 18.14 21.25 -18.67
C ILE A 344 18.17 20.04 -17.77
N ASN A 345 18.52 18.86 -18.30
CA ASN A 345 18.55 17.61 -17.53
C ASN A 345 19.50 17.66 -16.35
N THR A 346 20.71 18.19 -16.55
CA THR A 346 21.69 18.32 -15.47
C THR A 346 21.20 19.26 -14.38
N THR A 347 20.62 20.40 -14.77
CA THR A 347 20.10 21.39 -13.82
C THR A 347 18.90 20.84 -13.06
N ALA A 348 17.96 20.16 -13.76
CA ALA A 348 16.82 19.52 -13.14
C ALA A 348 17.25 18.47 -12.11
N THR A 349 18.18 17.59 -12.49
CA THR A 349 18.70 16.53 -11.57
C THR A 349 19.33 17.14 -10.31
N LEU A 350 20.14 18.17 -10.46
CA LEU A 350 20.79 18.82 -9.32
C LEU A 350 19.78 19.49 -8.38
N LEU A 351 18.81 20.23 -8.94
CA LEU A 351 17.83 20.96 -8.13
C LEU A 351 16.78 20.05 -7.51
N VAL A 352 16.40 18.95 -8.16
CA VAL A 352 15.53 17.92 -7.57
C VAL A 352 16.21 17.25 -6.39
N ASN A 353 17.50 16.92 -6.51
CA ASN A 353 18.26 16.36 -5.39
C ASN A 353 18.41 17.38 -4.23
N GLU A 354 18.65 18.65 -4.54
CA GLU A 354 18.70 19.71 -3.55
C GLU A 354 17.35 19.88 -2.84
N TYR A 355 16.25 19.88 -3.60
CA TYR A 355 14.89 19.94 -3.08
C TYR A 355 14.59 18.77 -2.14
N LYS A 356 14.88 17.54 -2.58
CA LYS A 356 14.73 16.33 -1.76
C LYS A 356 15.48 16.44 -0.43
N ASN A 357 16.77 16.83 -0.49
CA ASN A 357 17.59 16.96 0.71
C ASN A 357 17.10 18.08 1.63
N GLY A 358 16.62 19.19 1.06
CA GLY A 358 16.04 20.29 1.82
C GLY A 358 14.78 19.89 2.57
N ILE A 359 13.85 19.21 1.90
CA ILE A 359 12.63 18.68 2.51
C ILE A 359 12.95 17.67 3.62
N GLN A 360 13.88 16.74 3.38
CA GLN A 360 14.31 15.80 4.42
C GLN A 360 14.88 16.50 5.65
N SER A 361 15.68 17.53 5.45
CA SER A 361 16.25 18.31 6.55
C SER A 361 15.18 19.06 7.33
N LEU A 362 14.22 19.68 6.63
CA LEU A 362 13.10 20.38 7.24
C LEU A 362 12.25 19.42 8.09
N LEU A 363 11.89 18.26 7.54
CA LEU A 363 11.09 17.25 8.26
C LEU A 363 11.82 16.72 9.50
N ARG A 364 13.15 16.49 9.41
CA ARG A 364 13.96 16.07 10.57
C ARG A 364 14.03 17.16 11.63
N GLU A 365 14.13 18.42 11.25
CA GLU A 365 14.13 19.56 12.17
C GLU A 365 12.78 19.65 12.89
N LYS A 366 11.67 19.59 12.15
CA LYS A 366 10.32 19.61 12.74
C LYS A 366 10.07 18.42 13.68
N ALA A 367 10.52 17.21 13.30
CA ALA A 367 10.43 16.03 14.14
C ALA A 367 11.23 16.19 15.47
N ARG A 368 12.40 16.86 15.44
CA ARG A 368 13.16 17.16 16.66
C ARG A 368 12.45 18.17 17.54
N THR A 369 11.74 19.14 16.98
CA THR A 369 10.99 20.14 17.73
C THR A 369 9.84 19.50 18.51
N VAL A 370 9.21 18.46 17.97
CA VAL A 370 8.19 17.66 18.67
C VAL A 370 8.79 16.87 19.84
N ARG A 371 10.02 16.35 19.70
CA ARG A 371 10.75 15.64 20.78
C ARG A 371 11.16 16.52 21.96
N GLY A 372 11.32 17.81 21.75
CA GLY A 372 11.76 18.76 22.80
C GLY A 372 10.68 19.21 23.79
N THR A 373 9.44 18.84 23.60
CA THR A 373 8.36 19.03 24.58
C THR A 373 8.22 17.73 25.37
N ASP A 374 8.39 17.79 26.70
CA ASP A 374 8.52 16.73 27.72
C ASP A 374 7.59 15.48 27.65
N ASN A 375 7.08 15.11 26.51
CA ASN A 375 6.31 13.90 26.28
C ASN A 375 7.11 12.98 25.32
N GLU A 376 7.67 11.92 25.86
CA GLU A 376 8.26 10.80 25.13
C GLU A 376 7.16 10.08 24.31
N ILE A 377 6.83 10.61 23.14
CA ILE A 377 6.19 9.81 22.09
C ILE A 377 7.33 8.96 21.50
N PRO A 378 7.25 7.63 21.52
CA PRO A 378 8.28 6.78 20.94
C PRO A 378 8.23 6.94 19.42
N LEU A 379 8.96 7.90 18.90
CA LEU A 379 9.12 8.19 17.47
C LEU A 379 10.26 7.36 16.84
N ASN A 380 10.45 6.12 17.30
CA ASN A 380 11.37 5.18 16.66
C ASN A 380 10.98 4.87 15.21
N SER A 381 9.74 5.13 14.82
CA SER A 381 9.24 4.96 13.45
C SER A 381 9.58 6.10 12.49
N LEU A 382 10.05 7.25 12.97
CA LEU A 382 10.44 8.39 12.10
C LEU A 382 11.93 8.40 11.76
N GLU A 383 12.77 7.69 12.51
CA GLU A 383 14.16 7.45 12.11
C GLU A 383 14.27 6.43 10.97
N GLU A 384 13.25 5.57 10.81
CA GLU A 384 13.12 4.60 9.72
C GLU A 384 12.36 5.15 8.49
N LEU A 385 11.93 6.39 8.47
CA LEU A 385 11.57 7.09 7.25
C LEU A 385 12.86 7.40 6.46
N ASP A 386 13.60 6.34 6.15
CA ASP A 386 14.60 6.35 5.13
C ASP A 386 13.87 6.49 3.79
N MET A 387 13.63 7.74 3.40
CA MET A 387 13.18 8.09 2.04
C MET A 387 14.31 7.79 1.04
N ALA A 388 14.99 6.67 1.25
CA ALA A 388 16.25 6.34 0.59
C ALA A 388 16.08 6.08 -0.90
N ASP A 389 14.89 5.85 -1.45
CA ASP A 389 14.78 5.50 -2.85
C ASP A 389 13.57 6.13 -3.56
N VAL A 390 13.46 7.47 -3.51
CA VAL A 390 12.87 8.14 -4.66
C VAL A 390 13.99 8.25 -5.71
N GLN A 391 14.27 7.16 -6.39
CA GLN A 391 14.95 7.23 -7.67
C GLN A 391 14.00 7.93 -8.63
N VAL A 392 14.29 9.18 -8.93
CA VAL A 392 13.79 9.85 -10.13
C VAL A 392 14.45 9.11 -11.30
N GLN A 393 13.87 7.97 -11.70
CA GLN A 393 14.20 7.35 -12.98
C GLN A 393 13.85 8.38 -14.05
N GLY A 394 14.87 8.72 -14.84
CA GLY A 394 14.92 9.78 -15.80
C GLY A 394 13.59 10.17 -16.43
N LEU A 395 13.15 11.37 -16.15
CA LEU A 395 12.21 12.09 -16.96
C LEU A 395 12.86 12.27 -18.34
N SER A 396 12.71 11.30 -19.22
CA SER A 396 12.95 11.50 -20.64
C SER A 396 11.77 12.31 -21.18
N TYR A 397 11.82 13.61 -21.04
CA TYR A 397 10.99 14.49 -21.83
C TYR A 397 11.56 14.53 -23.24
N ASN A 398 10.87 13.91 -24.19
CA ASN A 398 11.02 14.25 -25.60
C ASN A 398 10.40 15.65 -25.77
N LEU A 399 11.19 16.71 -25.52
CA LEU A 399 10.89 18.05 -25.98
C LEU A 399 11.11 18.07 -27.50
N ASP A 400 10.02 17.97 -28.23
CA ASP A 400 10.03 18.21 -29.67
C ASP A 400 10.15 19.72 -29.90
N LEU A 401 11.39 20.20 -30.04
CA LEU A 401 11.72 21.61 -30.25
C LEU A 401 11.31 22.12 -31.65
N ASN A 402 10.72 21.28 -32.50
CA ASN A 402 10.25 21.67 -33.82
C ASN A 402 8.98 22.56 -33.82
N THR A 403 8.32 22.76 -32.69
CA THR A 403 7.11 23.60 -32.57
C THR A 403 7.36 25.01 -32.07
N MET A 404 8.60 25.40 -31.72
CA MET A 404 8.92 26.75 -31.25
C MET A 404 9.62 27.63 -32.28
N GLY A 405 9.58 27.27 -33.54
CA GLY A 405 10.27 27.99 -34.60
C GLY A 405 9.38 28.78 -35.55
N HIS A 406 8.32 29.47 -35.07
CA HIS A 406 7.62 30.52 -35.83
C HIS A 406 6.75 31.36 -34.88
N GLU A 407 7.41 32.37 -34.29
CA GLU A 407 6.87 33.73 -34.09
C GLU A 407 8.01 34.67 -33.65
#